data_cf5948218656e7c015d001ff6a821484
#
_entry.id   cf5948218656e7c015d001ff6a821484
#
_cell.length_a   1.000
_cell.length_b   1.000
_cell.length_c   1.000
_cell.angle_alpha   90.00
_cell.angle_beta   90.00
_cell.angle_gamma   90.00
#
_symmetry.space_group_name_H-M   'P 1'
#
loop_
_entity.id
_entity.type
_entity.pdbx_description
1 polymer ?
#
loop_
_entity_poly.entity_id
_entity_poly.type
_entity_poly.pdbx_seq_one_letter_code
_entity_poly.pdbx_strand_id
1 'polypeptide(L)'
;LVVFDGAARSPAYFYNEKVMAGLGAGLDETGRLNPEGRRRAKAAIRRFVALAEGMDIAPLEAVATAAVRRAEDGPEFVAEIEDETGLKLTVIDGEEEARLSAQGVLLGWPQGEGLVCDIGGSSMELARIEAGRVWERATSDLGPLTLTGLAGGAKGRAKAIEAGLAPL
;
A
#
# COMPACT_ATOMS: atom_id res chain seq x y z
N LEU A 1 4.92 -1.47 -9.98
CA LEU A 1 5.16 -0.35 -10.91
C LEU A 1 3.91 -0.11 -11.73
N VAL A 2 3.46 1.11 -11.76
CA VAL A 2 2.39 1.55 -12.66
C VAL A 2 2.91 2.75 -13.43
N VAL A 3 2.77 2.73 -14.74
CA VAL A 3 3.17 3.83 -15.62
C VAL A 3 1.92 4.37 -16.30
N PHE A 4 1.75 5.66 -16.20
CA PHE A 4 0.64 6.37 -16.83
C PHE A 4 1.16 7.23 -17.98
N ASP A 5 0.35 7.32 -19.03
CA ASP A 5 0.50 8.29 -20.12
C ASP A 5 -0.72 9.22 -20.12
N GLY A 6 -0.56 10.38 -20.75
CA GLY A 6 -1.65 11.31 -20.97
C GLY A 6 -1.81 12.40 -19.90
N ALA A 7 -2.95 13.09 -19.97
CA ALA A 7 -3.23 14.21 -19.08
C ALA A 7 -3.59 13.76 -17.67
N ALA A 8 -3.18 14.53 -16.67
CA ALA A 8 -3.43 14.25 -15.24
C ALA A 8 -4.92 14.02 -14.90
N ARG A 9 -5.85 14.56 -15.69
CA ARG A 9 -7.30 14.34 -15.51
C ARG A 9 -7.85 13.08 -16.15
N SER A 10 -7.05 12.39 -16.99
CA SER A 10 -7.44 11.16 -17.68
C SER A 10 -6.19 10.33 -17.91
N PRO A 11 -5.57 9.84 -16.83
CA PRO A 11 -4.38 9.00 -16.94
C PRO A 11 -4.76 7.70 -17.63
N ALA A 12 -4.00 7.32 -18.65
CA ALA A 12 -4.13 6.03 -19.30
C ALA A 12 -3.01 5.11 -18.82
N TYR A 13 -3.35 3.85 -18.54
CA TYR A 13 -2.32 2.85 -18.26
C TYR A 13 -1.47 2.61 -19.50
N PHE A 14 -0.17 2.83 -19.34
CA PHE A 14 0.81 2.46 -20.35
C PHE A 14 1.48 1.12 -19.99
N TYR A 15 1.83 0.94 -18.72
CA TYR A 15 2.47 -0.28 -18.23
C TYR A 15 2.06 -0.55 -16.78
N ASN A 16 1.90 -1.83 -16.43
CA ASN A 16 1.62 -2.25 -15.06
C ASN A 16 2.30 -3.58 -14.77
N GLU A 17 3.12 -3.62 -13.71
CA GLU A 17 3.70 -4.87 -13.19
C GLU A 17 3.51 -4.93 -11.67
N LYS A 18 3.00 -6.05 -11.18
CA LYS A 18 2.79 -6.31 -9.75
C LYS A 18 3.60 -7.52 -9.30
N VAL A 19 4.33 -7.36 -8.21
CA VAL A 19 5.05 -8.45 -7.54
C VAL A 19 4.51 -8.61 -6.12
N MET A 20 4.05 -9.82 -5.79
CA MET A 20 3.58 -10.16 -4.45
C MET A 20 4.76 -10.47 -3.54
N ALA A 21 5.35 -9.45 -2.95
CA ALA A 21 6.53 -9.59 -2.10
C ALA A 21 6.21 -10.24 -0.74
N GLY A 22 5.06 -9.91 -0.13
CA GLY A 22 4.65 -10.42 1.17
C GLY A 22 5.48 -9.83 2.31
N LEU A 23 5.83 -8.54 2.24
CA LEU A 23 6.64 -7.84 3.25
C LEU A 23 6.08 -7.96 4.67
N GLY A 24 4.75 -7.87 4.83
CA GLY A 24 4.09 -7.93 6.13
C GLY A 24 3.78 -9.34 6.65
N ALA A 25 4.22 -10.40 5.98
CA ALA A 25 3.95 -11.76 6.44
C ALA A 25 4.70 -12.05 7.75
N GLY A 26 3.96 -12.36 8.84
CA GLY A 26 4.50 -12.60 10.17
C GLY A 26 4.92 -11.33 10.93
N LEU A 27 4.58 -10.14 10.44
CA LEU A 27 4.94 -8.86 11.07
C LEU A 27 4.37 -8.74 12.50
N ASP A 28 3.11 -9.15 12.70
CA ASP A 28 2.45 -9.06 14.01
C ASP A 28 3.07 -9.97 15.09
N GLU A 29 3.78 -11.01 14.66
CA GLU A 29 4.49 -11.92 15.57
C GLU A 29 5.93 -11.49 15.84
N THR A 30 6.59 -10.95 14.82
CA THR A 30 8.04 -10.67 14.85
C THR A 30 8.38 -9.20 15.07
N GLY A 31 7.45 -8.28 14.82
CA GLY A 31 7.71 -6.84 14.75
C GLY A 31 8.57 -6.42 13.55
N ARG A 32 8.97 -7.34 12.67
CA ARG A 32 9.92 -7.11 11.60
C ARG A 32 9.39 -7.54 10.23
N LEU A 33 9.91 -6.93 9.18
CA LEU A 33 9.59 -7.31 7.82
C LEU A 33 9.99 -8.76 7.54
N ASN A 34 9.17 -9.46 6.76
CA ASN A 34 9.48 -10.83 6.35
C ASN A 34 10.78 -10.87 5.55
N PRO A 35 11.80 -11.66 5.96
CA PRO A 35 13.13 -11.66 5.29
C PRO A 35 13.07 -12.03 3.81
N GLU A 36 12.24 -13.02 3.45
CA GLU A 36 12.05 -13.44 2.07
C GLU A 36 11.25 -12.39 1.29
N GLY A 37 10.29 -11.73 1.96
CA GLY A 37 9.57 -10.58 1.44
C GLY A 37 10.50 -9.41 1.12
N ARG A 38 11.42 -9.06 2.02
CA ARG A 38 12.47 -8.04 1.80
C ARG A 38 13.29 -8.36 0.55
N ARG A 39 13.77 -9.60 0.43
CA ARG A 39 14.57 -10.03 -0.72
C ARG A 39 13.81 -9.87 -2.04
N ARG A 40 12.53 -10.32 -2.08
CA ARG A 40 11.66 -10.19 -3.26
C ARG A 40 11.35 -8.75 -3.60
N ALA A 41 11.04 -7.93 -2.59
CA ALA A 41 10.76 -6.51 -2.78
C ALA A 41 11.97 -5.75 -3.34
N LYS A 42 13.16 -5.97 -2.78
CA LYS A 42 14.41 -5.36 -3.29
C LYS A 42 14.66 -5.74 -4.75
N ALA A 43 14.52 -7.01 -5.11
CA ALA A 43 14.69 -7.47 -6.48
C ALA A 43 13.65 -6.83 -7.44
N ALA A 44 12.39 -6.72 -7.00
CA ALA A 44 11.34 -6.09 -7.77
C ALA A 44 11.58 -4.58 -7.97
N ILE A 45 11.99 -3.86 -6.91
CA ILE A 45 12.25 -2.41 -6.99
C ILE A 45 13.43 -2.12 -7.92
N ARG A 46 14.54 -2.86 -7.81
CA ARG A 46 15.67 -2.72 -8.76
C ARG A 46 15.22 -2.91 -10.20
N ARG A 47 14.40 -3.93 -10.46
CA ARG A 47 13.82 -4.17 -11.77
C ARG A 47 12.93 -3.00 -12.21
N PHE A 48 12.11 -2.44 -11.34
CA PHE A 48 11.20 -1.33 -11.66
C PHE A 48 11.96 -0.04 -11.98
N VAL A 49 13.05 0.24 -11.25
CA VAL A 49 13.95 1.36 -11.56
C VAL A 49 14.57 1.18 -12.94
N ALA A 50 15.16 0.01 -13.22
CA ALA A 50 15.76 -0.27 -14.53
C ALA A 50 14.74 -0.22 -15.68
N LEU A 51 13.50 -0.63 -15.46
CA LEU A 51 12.43 -0.52 -16.45
C LEU A 51 12.05 0.94 -16.71
N ALA A 52 11.91 1.75 -15.65
CA ALA A 52 11.60 3.18 -15.77
C ALA A 52 12.71 3.92 -16.54
N GLU A 53 13.97 3.66 -16.21
CA GLU A 53 15.13 4.19 -16.93
C GLU A 53 15.16 3.76 -18.40
N GLY A 54 14.94 2.47 -18.67
CA GLY A 54 14.93 1.92 -20.03
C GLY A 54 13.77 2.43 -20.90
N MET A 55 12.70 2.89 -20.29
CA MET A 55 11.53 3.50 -20.96
C MET A 55 11.58 5.04 -20.95
N ASP A 56 12.64 5.65 -20.43
CA ASP A 56 12.78 7.11 -20.26
C ASP A 56 11.60 7.75 -19.48
N ILE A 57 11.19 7.07 -18.40
CA ILE A 57 10.07 7.52 -17.56
C ILE A 57 10.58 8.33 -16.39
N ALA A 58 10.14 9.59 -16.31
CA ALA A 58 10.38 10.48 -15.18
C ALA A 58 9.18 11.42 -14.98
N PRO A 59 8.84 11.78 -13.72
CA PRO A 59 9.45 11.28 -12.49
C PRO A 59 9.00 9.85 -12.14
N LEU A 60 9.83 9.13 -11.37
CA LEU A 60 9.47 7.88 -10.70
C LEU A 60 9.27 8.17 -9.21
N GLU A 61 8.04 8.04 -8.74
CA GLU A 61 7.68 8.21 -7.33
C GLU A 61 7.42 6.85 -6.68
N ALA A 62 7.90 6.67 -5.46
CA ALA A 62 7.70 5.44 -4.71
C ALA A 62 7.17 5.73 -3.30
N VAL A 63 6.15 4.97 -2.91
CA VAL A 63 5.58 5.03 -1.57
C VAL A 63 5.66 3.67 -0.90
N ALA A 64 5.87 3.68 0.42
CA ALA A 64 5.76 2.52 1.27
C ALA A 64 4.63 2.72 2.28
N THR A 65 3.93 1.65 2.62
CA THR A 65 2.71 1.69 3.39
C THR A 65 2.81 0.81 4.66
N ALA A 66 1.70 0.27 5.14
CA ALA A 66 1.53 -0.37 6.44
C ALA A 66 2.66 -1.32 6.84
N ALA A 67 3.11 -2.22 5.99
CA ALA A 67 4.13 -3.19 6.36
C ALA A 67 5.46 -2.52 6.74
N VAL A 68 5.92 -1.55 5.94
CA VAL A 68 7.17 -0.81 6.19
C VAL A 68 6.98 0.18 7.35
N ARG A 69 5.84 0.85 7.41
CA ARG A 69 5.50 1.82 8.45
C ARG A 69 5.50 1.20 9.85
N ARG A 70 4.98 -0.03 9.99
CA ARG A 70 4.81 -0.73 11.27
C ARG A 70 6.05 -1.53 11.71
N ALA A 71 6.91 -1.90 10.79
CA ALA A 71 8.06 -2.73 11.08
C ALA A 71 9.16 -1.94 11.81
N GLU A 72 9.76 -2.54 12.85
CA GLU A 72 10.92 -1.99 13.55
C GLU A 72 12.12 -1.76 12.62
N ASP A 73 12.30 -2.64 11.63
CA ASP A 73 13.34 -2.56 10.60
C ASP A 73 12.89 -1.86 9.31
N GLY A 74 11.71 -1.20 9.35
CA GLY A 74 11.19 -0.42 8.23
C GLY A 74 12.13 0.71 7.77
N PRO A 75 12.63 1.56 8.68
CA PRO A 75 13.58 2.61 8.31
C PRO A 75 14.88 2.09 7.71
N GLU A 76 15.42 0.95 8.21
CA GLU A 76 16.59 0.28 7.65
C GLU A 76 16.30 -0.19 6.21
N PHE A 77 15.13 -0.81 5.99
CA PHE A 77 14.73 -1.26 4.65
C PHE A 77 14.60 -0.09 3.66
N VAL A 78 14.06 1.05 4.08
CA VAL A 78 13.99 2.27 3.26
C VAL A 78 15.39 2.73 2.87
N ALA A 79 16.29 2.87 3.85
CA ALA A 79 17.66 3.28 3.60
C ALA A 79 18.39 2.35 2.62
N GLU A 80 18.23 1.03 2.78
CA GLU A 80 18.81 0.04 1.85
C GLU A 80 18.30 0.21 0.41
N ILE A 81 17.01 0.50 0.23
CA ILE A 81 16.44 0.73 -1.10
C ILE A 81 17.01 2.01 -1.72
N GLU A 82 17.07 3.10 -0.95
CA GLU A 82 17.59 4.39 -1.40
C GLU A 82 19.08 4.28 -1.79
N ASP A 83 19.89 3.60 -0.96
CA ASP A 83 21.32 3.40 -1.22
C ASP A 83 21.57 2.53 -2.46
N GLU A 84 20.77 1.48 -2.63
CA GLU A 84 20.97 0.53 -3.74
C GLU A 84 20.46 1.03 -5.09
N THR A 85 19.43 1.87 -5.09
CA THR A 85 18.71 2.23 -6.32
C THR A 85 18.67 3.72 -6.63
N GLY A 86 19.02 4.57 -5.67
CA GLY A 86 18.84 6.00 -5.78
C GLY A 86 17.37 6.46 -5.75
N LEU A 87 16.41 5.51 -5.68
CA LEU A 87 14.99 5.80 -5.65
C LEU A 87 14.57 6.23 -4.26
N LYS A 88 14.08 7.46 -4.11
CA LYS A 88 13.55 7.95 -2.85
C LYS A 88 12.23 7.27 -2.50
N LEU A 89 12.16 6.68 -1.30
CA LEU A 89 11.00 5.94 -0.82
C LEU A 89 10.29 6.71 0.30
N THR A 90 9.09 7.20 0.03
CA THR A 90 8.29 7.93 1.02
C THR A 90 7.39 6.97 1.78
N VAL A 91 7.52 6.91 3.10
CA VAL A 91 6.60 6.15 3.95
C VAL A 91 5.40 7.04 4.27
N ILE A 92 4.22 6.65 3.81
CA ILE A 92 2.97 7.40 4.04
C ILE A 92 2.20 6.81 5.21
N ASP A 93 1.42 7.64 5.92
CA ASP A 93 0.52 7.19 6.96
C ASP A 93 -0.78 6.58 6.38
N GLY A 94 -1.60 5.96 7.23
CA GLY A 94 -2.80 5.27 6.78
C GLY A 94 -3.90 6.21 6.30
N GLU A 95 -3.98 7.43 6.83
CA GLU A 95 -4.96 8.42 6.36
C GLU A 95 -4.60 8.94 4.98
N GLU A 96 -3.30 9.12 4.71
CA GLU A 96 -2.82 9.51 3.38
C GLU A 96 -3.02 8.36 2.37
N GLU A 97 -2.79 7.11 2.78
CA GLU A 97 -3.06 5.92 1.99
C GLU A 97 -4.56 5.86 1.61
N ALA A 98 -5.47 6.03 2.60
CA ALA A 98 -6.91 6.10 2.38
C ALA A 98 -7.31 7.24 1.42
N ARG A 99 -6.67 8.42 1.58
CA ARG A 99 -6.92 9.59 0.72
C ARG A 99 -6.54 9.30 -0.73
N LEU A 100 -5.37 8.71 -0.96
CA LEU A 100 -4.88 8.40 -2.30
C LEU A 100 -5.73 7.33 -2.99
N SER A 101 -6.12 6.27 -2.26
CA SER A 101 -7.02 5.23 -2.78
C SER A 101 -8.37 5.81 -3.18
N ALA A 102 -8.95 6.69 -2.35
CA ALA A 102 -10.22 7.36 -2.67
C ALA A 102 -10.09 8.33 -3.87
N GLN A 103 -8.96 9.03 -3.99
CA GLN A 103 -8.71 9.86 -5.18
C GLN A 103 -8.59 9.01 -6.45
N GLY A 104 -7.99 7.82 -6.37
CA GLY A 104 -7.96 6.87 -7.47
C GLY A 104 -9.36 6.47 -7.93
N VAL A 105 -10.30 6.26 -7.02
CA VAL A 105 -11.72 6.00 -7.35
C VAL A 105 -12.36 7.21 -8.03
N LEU A 106 -12.13 8.42 -7.51
CA LEU A 106 -12.68 9.65 -8.07
C LEU A 106 -12.13 9.98 -9.47
N LEU A 107 -10.94 9.50 -9.84
CA LEU A 107 -10.44 9.61 -11.23
C LEU A 107 -11.35 8.84 -12.21
N GLY A 108 -11.80 7.65 -11.84
CA GLY A 108 -12.69 6.83 -12.67
C GLY A 108 -14.18 7.18 -12.49
N TRP A 109 -14.54 7.76 -11.36
CA TRP A 109 -15.92 8.11 -11.00
C TRP A 109 -15.99 9.49 -10.30
N PRO A 110 -15.86 10.60 -11.05
CA PRO A 110 -15.70 11.95 -10.51
C PRO A 110 -16.84 12.45 -9.64
N GLN A 111 -18.05 11.91 -9.81
CA GLN A 111 -19.24 12.23 -9.01
C GLN A 111 -19.61 11.10 -8.05
N GLY A 112 -18.65 10.21 -7.74
CA GLY A 112 -18.87 9.09 -6.83
C GLY A 112 -19.26 9.56 -5.43
N GLU A 113 -20.19 8.83 -4.82
CA GLU A 113 -20.63 9.02 -3.43
C GLU A 113 -20.64 7.67 -2.72
N GLY A 114 -20.16 7.64 -1.46
CA GLY A 114 -20.17 6.44 -0.65
C GLY A 114 -18.86 6.21 0.11
N LEU A 115 -18.62 4.95 0.45
CA LEU A 115 -17.45 4.49 1.18
C LEU A 115 -16.49 3.76 0.22
N VAL A 116 -15.28 4.23 0.14
CA VAL A 116 -14.17 3.53 -0.52
C VAL A 116 -13.49 2.66 0.51
N CYS A 117 -13.27 1.39 0.17
CA CYS A 117 -12.53 0.44 0.99
C CYS A 117 -11.37 -0.11 0.16
N ASP A 118 -10.15 0.10 0.63
CA ASP A 118 -8.93 -0.49 0.08
C ASP A 118 -8.40 -1.54 1.05
N ILE A 119 -8.24 -2.77 0.58
CA ILE A 119 -7.73 -3.88 1.38
C ILE A 119 -6.36 -4.27 0.88
N GLY A 120 -5.35 -3.81 1.59
CA GLY A 120 -3.95 -4.15 1.36
C GLY A 120 -3.54 -5.50 1.97
N GLY A 121 -2.24 -5.80 1.96
CA GLY A 121 -1.72 -7.04 2.57
C GLY A 121 -1.82 -7.05 4.09
N SER A 122 -1.51 -5.93 4.74
CA SER A 122 -1.39 -5.80 6.20
C SER A 122 -2.32 -4.75 6.81
N SER A 123 -3.09 -4.04 6.00
CA SER A 123 -4.01 -2.99 6.45
C SER A 123 -5.29 -2.97 5.61
N MET A 124 -6.25 -2.20 6.07
CA MET A 124 -7.47 -1.84 5.37
C MET A 124 -7.71 -0.35 5.60
N GLU A 125 -7.89 0.39 4.53
CA GLU A 125 -8.16 1.81 4.52
C GLU A 125 -9.62 2.05 4.12
N LEU A 126 -10.25 3.01 4.82
CA LEU A 126 -11.59 3.48 4.53
C LEU A 126 -11.58 4.98 4.27
N ALA A 127 -12.34 5.43 3.29
CA ALA A 127 -12.54 6.84 3.02
C ALA A 127 -13.96 7.11 2.53
N ARG A 128 -14.62 8.13 3.09
CA ARG A 128 -15.90 8.61 2.55
C ARG A 128 -15.64 9.56 1.39
N ILE A 129 -16.33 9.34 0.29
CA ILE A 129 -16.34 10.24 -0.86
C ILE A 129 -17.75 10.82 -1.06
N GLU A 130 -17.80 12.10 -1.38
CA GLU A 130 -19.05 12.83 -1.64
C GLU A 130 -18.74 14.07 -2.47
N ALA A 131 -19.55 14.34 -3.48
CA ALA A 131 -19.44 15.51 -4.36
C ALA A 131 -18.02 15.71 -4.94
N GLY A 132 -17.34 14.62 -5.35
CA GLY A 132 -16.01 14.65 -5.94
C GLY A 132 -14.87 14.95 -4.96
N ARG A 133 -15.11 14.80 -3.65
CA ARG A 133 -14.14 15.06 -2.58
C ARG A 133 -14.00 13.87 -1.65
N VAL A 134 -12.82 13.76 -1.06
CA VAL A 134 -12.54 12.81 0.03
C VAL A 134 -12.77 13.52 1.36
N TRP A 135 -13.51 12.90 2.24
CA TRP A 135 -13.88 13.41 3.56
C TRP A 135 -13.19 12.62 4.67
N GLU A 136 -13.97 11.96 5.52
CA GLU A 136 -13.44 11.16 6.62
C GLU A 136 -12.61 10.00 6.10
N ARG A 137 -11.54 9.71 6.81
CA ARG A 137 -10.57 8.67 6.46
C ARG A 137 -10.20 7.90 7.71
N ALA A 138 -10.00 6.61 7.55
CA ALA A 138 -9.58 5.74 8.62
C ALA A 138 -8.70 4.60 8.09
N THR A 139 -7.89 4.05 8.95
CA THR A 139 -7.05 2.88 8.67
C THR A 139 -7.15 1.88 9.81
N SER A 140 -7.01 0.61 9.48
CA SER A 140 -6.94 -0.48 10.44
C SER A 140 -5.95 -1.54 10.00
N ASP A 141 -5.52 -2.40 10.92
CA ASP A 141 -4.62 -3.52 10.67
C ASP A 141 -5.37 -4.79 10.18
N LEU A 142 -6.48 -4.62 9.47
CA LEU A 142 -7.36 -5.71 9.01
C LEU A 142 -6.97 -6.30 7.64
N GLY A 143 -5.68 -6.29 7.31
CA GLY A 143 -5.20 -6.92 6.09
C GLY A 143 -5.20 -8.46 6.17
N PRO A 144 -5.33 -9.17 5.03
CA PRO A 144 -5.36 -10.64 5.00
C PRO A 144 -4.11 -11.29 5.59
N LEU A 145 -2.93 -10.71 5.49
CA LEU A 145 -1.70 -11.25 6.08
C LEU A 145 -1.74 -11.21 7.61
N THR A 146 -2.28 -10.14 8.19
CA THR A 146 -2.54 -10.01 9.63
C THR A 146 -3.60 -11.03 10.08
N LEU A 147 -4.73 -11.10 9.38
CA LEU A 147 -5.84 -11.98 9.76
C LEU A 147 -5.51 -13.48 9.62
N THR A 148 -4.62 -13.85 8.71
CA THR A 148 -4.25 -15.26 8.47
C THR A 148 -3.46 -15.86 9.63
N GLY A 149 -2.62 -15.07 10.32
CA GLY A 149 -1.82 -15.50 11.48
C GLY A 149 -2.60 -15.65 12.79
N LEU A 150 -3.87 -15.18 12.84
CA LEU A 150 -4.61 -15.13 14.09
C LEU A 150 -5.05 -16.50 14.59
N ALA A 151 -4.85 -16.73 15.88
CA ALA A 151 -5.36 -17.91 16.58
C ALA A 151 -6.91 -17.92 16.62
N GLY A 152 -7.50 -19.13 16.77
CA GLY A 152 -8.95 -19.28 16.89
C GLY A 152 -9.70 -19.45 15.56
N GLY A 153 -9.01 -19.57 14.44
CA GLY A 153 -9.62 -19.85 13.14
C GLY A 153 -10.64 -18.79 12.71
N ALA A 154 -11.77 -19.20 12.13
CA ALA A 154 -12.80 -18.28 11.65
C ALA A 154 -13.41 -17.39 12.75
N LYS A 155 -13.62 -17.93 13.95
CA LYS A 155 -14.17 -17.16 15.09
C LYS A 155 -13.17 -16.11 15.60
N GLY A 156 -11.88 -16.46 15.67
CA GLY A 156 -10.82 -15.51 16.05
C GLY A 156 -10.73 -14.35 15.07
N ARG A 157 -10.77 -14.64 13.77
CA ARG A 157 -10.78 -13.61 12.72
C ARG A 157 -12.01 -12.71 12.79
N ALA A 158 -13.21 -13.28 12.94
CA ALA A 158 -14.45 -12.50 13.08
C ALA A 158 -14.36 -11.51 14.24
N LYS A 159 -13.90 -11.98 15.41
CA LYS A 159 -13.71 -11.10 16.59
C LYS A 159 -12.70 -9.98 16.34
N ALA A 160 -11.59 -10.29 15.65
CA ALA A 160 -10.59 -9.29 15.30
C ALA A 160 -11.14 -8.24 14.33
N ILE A 161 -11.93 -8.67 13.33
CA ILE A 161 -12.60 -7.77 12.39
C ILE A 161 -13.58 -6.85 13.12
N GLU A 162 -14.45 -7.38 13.98
CA GLU A 162 -15.38 -6.58 14.79
C GLU A 162 -14.64 -5.55 15.64
N ALA A 163 -13.57 -5.97 16.33
CA ALA A 163 -12.78 -5.08 17.16
C ALA A 163 -12.03 -4.00 16.34
N GLY A 164 -11.53 -4.34 15.17
CA GLY A 164 -10.81 -3.41 14.30
C GLY A 164 -11.71 -2.44 13.54
N LEU A 165 -12.98 -2.79 13.34
CA LEU A 165 -13.99 -1.90 12.72
C LEU A 165 -14.67 -0.96 13.73
N ALA A 166 -14.71 -1.31 15.01
CA ALA A 166 -15.44 -0.55 16.03
C ALA A 166 -14.96 0.92 16.20
N PRO A 167 -13.66 1.27 16.00
CA PRO A 167 -13.19 2.66 16.09
C PRO A 167 -13.35 3.45 14.79
N LEU A 168 -13.67 2.80 13.67
CA LEU A 168 -13.78 3.44 12.33
C LEU A 168 -15.17 4.00 12.07
#